data_7166d8020dfcbe18c7bbcc8c14a9d5b5
#
_entry.id   7166d8020dfcbe18c7bbcc8c14a9d5b5
#
_cell.length_a   1.000
_cell.length_b   1.000
_cell.length_c   1.000
_cell.angle_alpha   90.00
_cell.angle_beta   90.00
_cell.angle_gamma   90.00
#
_symmetry.space_group_name_H-M   'P 1'
#
loop_
_entity.id
_entity.type
_entity.pdbx_description
1 polymer ?
#
loop_
_entity_poly.entity_id
_entity_poly.type
_entity_poly.pdbx_seq_one_letter_code
_entity_poly.pdbx_strand_id
1 'polypeptide(L)'
;TVPSQGVTGEVRRMQEGVFRTNCIDCLDRTNVVQSLIARLTLVDQLHAWSLLSAGERSFSHFLAFEQSFRNIWADNADAMSVLYSGTGALKTDYTRTGKRSTAGALQDGVNSLTRYYLNNFRDGSRQDAYDLFVGNYRPSERKAVYATPFKMSGPRKLLIASSVLGAAGVACYNAFVPAHASALQQVAVVSAVGGAVFVGYRLIMR
;
A
#
# COMPACT_ATOMS: atom_id res chain seq x y z
N THR A 1 -1.16 8.82 32.95
CA THR A 1 -2.12 8.37 33.98
C THR A 1 -3.45 9.04 33.73
N VAL A 2 -4.38 8.29 33.08
CA VAL A 2 -5.79 8.71 32.98
C VAL A 2 -6.42 8.46 34.33
N PRO A 3 -7.11 9.40 34.95
CA PRO A 3 -7.78 9.17 36.23
C PRO A 3 -8.94 8.19 36.00
N SER A 4 -8.83 7.01 36.59
CA SER A 4 -9.88 6.01 36.63
C SER A 4 -11.00 6.50 37.56
N GLN A 5 -12.03 7.15 37.04
CA GLN A 5 -13.27 7.31 37.76
C GLN A 5 -14.05 5.99 37.72
N GLY A 6 -13.94 5.23 38.76
CA GLY A 6 -15.02 4.50 39.46
C GLY A 6 -15.93 3.60 38.64
N VAL A 7 -15.44 2.77 37.71
CA VAL A 7 -16.12 1.54 37.35
C VAL A 7 -15.30 0.39 37.94
N THR A 8 -15.72 -0.10 39.08
CA THR A 8 -15.19 -1.34 39.65
C THR A 8 -15.68 -2.52 38.79
N GLY A 9 -14.98 -2.72 37.65
CA GLY A 9 -15.20 -3.88 36.80
C GLY A 9 -14.41 -5.07 37.32
N GLU A 10 -15.06 -6.19 37.58
CA GLU A 10 -14.38 -7.44 37.84
C GLU A 10 -13.76 -8.00 36.56
N VAL A 11 -12.43 -8.22 36.56
CA VAL A 11 -11.73 -8.85 35.45
C VAL A 11 -12.07 -10.33 35.42
N ARG A 12 -12.94 -10.77 34.53
CA ARG A 12 -13.33 -12.17 34.37
C ARG A 12 -12.29 -13.04 33.69
N ARG A 13 -11.52 -12.47 32.77
CA ARG A 13 -10.51 -13.20 32.02
C ARG A 13 -9.42 -12.24 31.53
N MET A 14 -8.16 -12.62 31.70
CA MET A 14 -7.00 -11.93 31.17
C MET A 14 -6.64 -12.49 29.79
N GLN A 15 -6.08 -11.65 28.93
CA GLN A 15 -5.51 -12.09 27.67
C GLN A 15 -4.22 -12.87 27.92
N GLU A 16 -4.13 -14.09 27.38
CA GLU A 16 -2.99 -14.99 27.56
C GLU A 16 -2.07 -15.07 26.33
N GLY A 17 -2.51 -14.53 25.20
CA GLY A 17 -1.74 -14.57 23.97
C GLY A 17 -2.23 -13.62 22.90
N VAL A 18 -1.47 -13.56 21.80
CA VAL A 18 -1.78 -12.74 20.63
C VAL A 18 -1.55 -13.52 19.33
N PHE A 19 -2.33 -13.22 18.31
CA PHE A 19 -2.07 -13.73 16.97
C PHE A 19 -1.05 -12.86 16.26
N ARG A 20 0.06 -13.46 15.81
CA ARG A 20 1.01 -12.81 14.94
C ARG A 20 0.86 -13.33 13.52
N THR A 21 0.43 -12.46 12.61
CA THR A 21 0.25 -12.78 11.20
C THR A 21 1.31 -12.08 10.37
N ASN A 22 1.99 -12.82 9.49
CA ASN A 22 3.07 -12.32 8.67
C ASN A 22 2.84 -12.70 7.19
N CYS A 23 3.26 -11.81 6.29
CA CYS A 23 3.53 -12.14 4.90
C CYS A 23 4.83 -11.44 4.47
N ILE A 24 5.14 -11.34 3.18
CA ILE A 24 6.38 -10.72 2.69
C ILE A 24 6.48 -9.25 3.13
N ASP A 25 5.43 -8.47 2.94
CA ASP A 25 5.35 -7.03 3.26
C ASP A 25 4.44 -6.70 4.45
N CYS A 26 3.67 -7.67 4.93
CA CYS A 26 2.73 -7.53 6.04
C CYS A 26 1.69 -6.40 5.88
N LEU A 27 1.34 -6.04 4.66
CA LEU A 27 0.35 -5.01 4.36
C LEU A 27 -1.00 -5.58 3.94
N ASP A 28 -1.23 -5.67 2.63
CA ASP A 28 -2.57 -5.95 2.06
C ASP A 28 -3.13 -7.31 2.49
N ARG A 29 -2.37 -8.40 2.28
CA ARG A 29 -2.80 -9.76 2.64
C ARG A 29 -2.91 -9.98 4.14
N THR A 30 -2.00 -9.42 4.91
CA THR A 30 -1.99 -9.51 6.37
C THR A 30 -3.22 -8.83 6.95
N ASN A 31 -3.61 -7.65 6.45
CA ASN A 31 -4.83 -6.97 6.89
C ASN A 31 -6.10 -7.79 6.63
N VAL A 32 -6.18 -8.49 5.47
CA VAL A 32 -7.30 -9.40 5.17
C VAL A 32 -7.37 -10.54 6.20
N VAL A 33 -6.25 -11.19 6.51
CA VAL A 33 -6.22 -12.29 7.49
C VAL A 33 -6.58 -11.78 8.90
N GLN A 34 -6.04 -10.63 9.30
CA GLN A 34 -6.36 -10.02 10.59
C GLN A 34 -7.84 -9.65 10.69
N SER A 35 -8.45 -9.12 9.63
CA SER A 35 -9.88 -8.81 9.61
C SER A 35 -10.75 -10.06 9.75
N LEU A 36 -10.34 -11.20 9.19
CA LEU A 36 -11.03 -12.47 9.36
C LEU A 36 -10.94 -13.00 10.80
N ILE A 37 -9.75 -12.94 11.40
CA ILE A 37 -9.57 -13.34 12.81
C ILE A 37 -10.40 -12.42 13.72
N ALA A 38 -10.37 -11.11 13.50
CA ALA A 38 -11.17 -10.16 14.25
C ALA A 38 -12.67 -10.40 14.10
N ARG A 39 -13.13 -10.79 12.90
CA ARG A 39 -14.52 -11.17 12.66
C ARG A 39 -14.95 -12.38 13.50
N LEU A 40 -14.12 -13.42 13.52
CA LEU A 40 -14.40 -14.61 14.34
C LEU A 40 -14.47 -14.26 15.83
N THR A 41 -13.47 -13.54 16.34
CA THR A 41 -13.44 -13.09 17.73
C THR A 41 -14.64 -12.20 18.08
N LEU A 42 -15.05 -11.33 17.15
CA LEU A 42 -16.21 -10.46 17.36
C LEU A 42 -17.52 -11.27 17.44
N VAL A 43 -17.68 -12.31 16.63
CA VAL A 43 -18.83 -13.22 16.73
C VAL A 43 -18.88 -13.87 18.11
N ASP A 44 -17.75 -14.38 18.63
CA ASP A 44 -17.67 -14.96 19.96
C ASP A 44 -18.02 -13.95 21.06
N GLN A 45 -17.58 -12.70 20.94
CA GLN A 45 -17.92 -11.62 21.87
C GLN A 45 -19.42 -11.27 21.83
N LEU A 46 -20.01 -11.20 20.63
CA LEU A 46 -21.45 -10.92 20.47
C LEU A 46 -22.31 -12.04 21.06
N HIS A 47 -21.88 -13.30 20.96
CA HIS A 47 -22.51 -14.42 21.66
C HIS A 47 -22.39 -14.27 23.16
N ALA A 48 -21.21 -13.96 23.68
CA ALA A 48 -20.98 -13.76 25.12
C ALA A 48 -21.87 -12.66 25.73
N TRP A 49 -22.22 -11.65 24.90
CA TRP A 49 -23.14 -10.56 25.28
C TRP A 49 -24.60 -10.85 24.94
N SER A 50 -24.93 -12.06 24.47
CA SER A 50 -26.28 -12.46 24.05
C SER A 50 -26.90 -11.56 22.97
N LEU A 51 -26.08 -10.95 22.13
CA LEU A 51 -26.49 -10.14 20.99
C LEU A 51 -26.67 -10.95 19.71
N LEU A 52 -26.12 -12.17 19.65
CA LEU A 52 -26.34 -13.16 18.62
C LEU A 52 -27.00 -14.40 19.20
N SER A 53 -27.93 -15.00 18.45
CA SER A 53 -28.63 -16.23 18.84
C SER A 53 -27.70 -17.43 18.76
N ALA A 54 -27.94 -18.44 19.61
CA ALA A 54 -27.21 -19.69 19.59
C ALA A 54 -27.31 -20.35 18.19
N GLY A 55 -26.17 -20.52 17.51
CA GLY A 55 -26.11 -21.07 16.15
C GLY A 55 -25.88 -20.05 15.04
N GLU A 56 -26.05 -18.76 15.28
CA GLU A 56 -25.66 -17.72 14.34
C GLU A 56 -24.13 -17.58 14.33
N ARG A 57 -23.53 -17.74 13.15
CA ARG A 57 -22.06 -17.65 12.96
C ARG A 57 -21.60 -16.37 12.26
N SER A 58 -22.52 -15.40 12.11
CA SER A 58 -22.22 -14.15 11.40
C SER A 58 -23.17 -13.05 11.87
N PHE A 59 -22.67 -11.84 11.88
CA PHE A 59 -23.45 -10.61 12.12
C PHE A 59 -23.83 -9.88 10.81
N SER A 60 -23.71 -10.54 9.67
CA SER A 60 -23.93 -9.94 8.34
C SER A 60 -25.37 -9.44 8.12
N HIS A 61 -26.33 -9.88 8.89
CA HIS A 61 -27.71 -9.39 8.85
C HIS A 61 -27.87 -8.01 9.52
N PHE A 62 -26.96 -7.60 10.40
CA PHE A 62 -26.87 -6.24 10.92
C PHE A 62 -26.12 -5.32 9.93
N LEU A 63 -26.77 -4.91 8.86
CA LEU A 63 -26.14 -4.25 7.71
C LEU A 63 -25.26 -3.05 8.09
N ALA A 64 -25.74 -2.16 8.97
CA ALA A 64 -25.00 -0.98 9.40
C ALA A 64 -23.72 -1.36 10.17
N PHE A 65 -23.82 -2.37 11.03
CA PHE A 65 -22.70 -2.87 11.81
C PHE A 65 -21.66 -3.56 10.92
N GLU A 66 -22.12 -4.43 10.01
CA GLU A 66 -21.27 -5.07 9.01
C GLU A 66 -20.53 -4.03 8.16
N GLN A 67 -21.21 -2.99 7.69
CA GLN A 67 -20.58 -1.92 6.91
C GLN A 67 -19.55 -1.14 7.73
N SER A 68 -19.84 -0.85 8.98
CA SER A 68 -18.91 -0.19 9.90
C SER A 68 -17.66 -1.05 10.12
N PHE A 69 -17.82 -2.34 10.36
CA PHE A 69 -16.72 -3.29 10.51
C PHE A 69 -15.81 -3.30 9.28
N ARG A 70 -16.40 -3.39 8.08
CA ARG A 70 -15.65 -3.38 6.81
C ARG A 70 -14.90 -2.06 6.60
N ASN A 71 -15.53 -0.94 6.90
CA ASN A 71 -14.91 0.37 6.77
C ASN A 71 -13.72 0.53 7.72
N ILE A 72 -13.85 0.12 8.99
CA ILE A 72 -12.76 0.16 9.97
C ILE A 72 -11.54 -0.63 9.46
N TRP A 73 -11.75 -1.82 8.93
CA TRP A 73 -10.65 -2.65 8.43
C TRP A 73 -10.05 -2.14 7.13
N ALA A 74 -10.83 -1.51 6.27
CA ALA A 74 -10.32 -0.84 5.08
C ALA A 74 -9.50 0.41 5.44
N ASP A 75 -10.00 1.22 6.39
CA ASP A 75 -9.28 2.41 6.89
C ASP A 75 -7.98 2.01 7.60
N ASN A 76 -7.98 0.93 8.39
CA ASN A 76 -6.77 0.38 8.98
C ASN A 76 -5.75 -0.06 7.94
N ALA A 77 -6.19 -0.74 6.88
CA ALA A 77 -5.31 -1.12 5.78
C ALA A 77 -4.69 0.10 5.09
N ASP A 78 -5.50 1.12 4.80
CA ASP A 78 -5.05 2.36 4.16
C ASP A 78 -4.05 3.10 5.06
N ALA A 79 -4.34 3.25 6.34
CA ALA A 79 -3.45 3.92 7.30
C ALA A 79 -2.09 3.23 7.41
N MET A 80 -2.08 1.90 7.57
CA MET A 80 -0.84 1.12 7.64
C MET A 80 -0.05 1.20 6.33
N SER A 81 -0.73 1.13 5.20
CA SER A 81 -0.11 1.20 3.90
C SER A 81 0.50 2.59 3.61
N VAL A 82 -0.19 3.66 3.94
CA VAL A 82 0.34 5.03 3.77
C VAL A 82 1.60 5.23 4.62
N LEU A 83 1.59 4.79 5.88
CA LEU A 83 2.75 4.89 6.77
C LEU A 83 3.96 4.09 6.26
N TYR A 84 3.73 2.89 5.74
CA TYR A 84 4.81 2.00 5.32
C TYR A 84 5.26 2.22 3.87
N SER A 85 4.32 2.29 2.92
CA SER A 85 4.62 2.34 1.48
C SER A 85 4.38 3.69 0.82
N GLY A 86 3.79 4.67 1.54
CA GLY A 86 3.48 6.00 1.03
C GLY A 86 2.25 6.05 0.11
N THR A 87 1.48 4.97 -0.01
CA THR A 87 0.25 4.88 -0.82
C THR A 87 -0.84 4.17 -0.06
N GLY A 88 -2.10 4.33 -0.49
CA GLY A 88 -3.20 3.53 0.03
C GLY A 88 -2.99 2.03 -0.19
N ALA A 89 -3.74 1.21 0.55
CA ALA A 89 -3.69 -0.24 0.45
C ALA A 89 -4.29 -0.73 -0.87
N LEU A 90 -3.90 -1.93 -1.29
CA LEU A 90 -4.51 -2.57 -2.45
C LEU A 90 -5.80 -3.30 -2.05
N LYS A 91 -6.75 -3.39 -2.97
CA LYS A 91 -8.03 -4.12 -2.81
C LYS A 91 -8.94 -3.58 -1.70
N THR A 92 -8.85 -2.32 -1.35
CA THR A 92 -9.72 -1.69 -0.35
C THR A 92 -11.18 -1.62 -0.79
N ASP A 93 -11.44 -1.51 -2.08
CA ASP A 93 -12.78 -1.62 -2.66
C ASP A 93 -13.43 -2.97 -2.30
N TYR A 94 -12.69 -4.07 -2.43
CA TYR A 94 -13.15 -5.40 -2.03
C TYR A 94 -13.40 -5.49 -0.51
N THR A 95 -12.51 -4.94 0.30
CA THR A 95 -12.67 -4.93 1.77
C THR A 95 -13.93 -4.17 2.18
N ARG A 96 -14.22 -3.02 1.54
CA ARG A 96 -15.39 -2.18 1.85
C ARG A 96 -16.71 -2.76 1.35
N THR A 97 -16.72 -3.29 0.13
CA THR A 97 -17.99 -3.64 -0.55
C THR A 97 -18.20 -5.14 -0.71
N GLY A 98 -17.15 -5.95 -0.53
CA GLY A 98 -17.17 -7.38 -0.83
C GLY A 98 -17.10 -7.70 -2.34
N LYS A 99 -16.99 -6.68 -3.19
CA LYS A 99 -16.92 -6.84 -4.65
C LYS A 99 -15.73 -6.07 -5.22
N ARG A 100 -15.13 -6.64 -6.25
CA ARG A 100 -14.05 -5.99 -6.98
C ARG A 100 -14.61 -5.08 -8.06
N SER A 101 -14.15 -3.84 -8.12
CA SER A 101 -14.53 -2.88 -9.16
C SER A 101 -13.39 -2.65 -10.16
N THR A 102 -13.73 -2.26 -11.40
CA THR A 102 -12.73 -1.87 -12.41
C THR A 102 -11.97 -0.61 -11.99
N ALA A 103 -12.66 0.35 -11.37
CA ALA A 103 -12.05 1.55 -10.81
C ALA A 103 -11.06 1.20 -9.68
N GLY A 104 -11.40 0.27 -8.78
CA GLY A 104 -10.51 -0.23 -7.74
C GLY A 104 -9.29 -0.95 -8.32
N ALA A 105 -9.45 -1.72 -9.39
CA ALA A 105 -8.32 -2.37 -10.05
C ALA A 105 -7.36 -1.34 -10.69
N LEU A 106 -7.89 -0.28 -11.29
CA LEU A 106 -7.08 0.82 -11.83
C LEU A 106 -6.33 1.57 -10.70
N GLN A 107 -7.03 1.88 -9.61
CA GLN A 107 -6.42 2.52 -8.45
C GLN A 107 -5.28 1.68 -7.85
N ASP A 108 -5.45 0.36 -7.78
CA ASP A 108 -4.38 -0.55 -7.35
C ASP A 108 -3.18 -0.51 -8.29
N GLY A 109 -3.41 -0.40 -9.60
CA GLY A 109 -2.36 -0.21 -10.58
C GLY A 109 -1.56 1.08 -10.33
N VAL A 110 -2.26 2.20 -10.11
CA VAL A 110 -1.66 3.49 -9.76
C VAL A 110 -0.86 3.38 -8.45
N ASN A 111 -1.44 2.81 -7.40
CA ASN A 111 -0.76 2.62 -6.13
C ASN A 111 0.50 1.76 -6.27
N SER A 112 0.44 0.68 -7.06
CA SER A 112 1.59 -0.20 -7.30
C SER A 112 2.72 0.51 -8.03
N LEU A 113 2.42 1.29 -9.06
CA LEU A 113 3.40 2.10 -9.79
C LEU A 113 4.01 3.19 -8.89
N THR A 114 3.18 3.83 -8.08
CA THR A 114 3.63 4.84 -7.11
C THR A 114 4.56 4.24 -6.07
N ARG A 115 4.22 3.06 -5.50
CA ARG A 115 5.10 2.33 -4.58
C ARG A 115 6.44 1.98 -5.24
N TYR A 116 6.39 1.49 -6.48
CA TYR A 116 7.61 1.21 -7.23
C TYR A 116 8.49 2.46 -7.36
N TYR A 117 7.91 3.60 -7.74
CA TYR A 117 8.63 4.87 -7.84
C TYR A 117 9.21 5.31 -6.49
N LEU A 118 8.41 5.33 -5.44
CA LEU A 118 8.85 5.75 -4.10
C LEU A 118 9.99 4.88 -3.59
N ASN A 119 9.90 3.56 -3.74
CA ASN A 119 10.91 2.62 -3.25
C ASN A 119 12.22 2.67 -4.05
N ASN A 120 12.17 2.99 -5.35
CA ASN A 120 13.37 2.99 -6.17
C ASN A 120 14.04 4.37 -6.28
N PHE A 121 13.29 5.46 -6.12
CA PHE A 121 13.79 6.81 -6.37
C PHE A 121 13.76 7.72 -5.14
N ARG A 122 12.92 7.45 -4.15
CA ARG A 122 12.75 8.29 -2.96
C ARG A 122 13.03 7.59 -1.63
N ASP A 123 13.39 6.33 -1.64
CA ASP A 123 13.64 5.55 -0.42
C ASP A 123 14.85 6.08 0.39
N GLY A 124 15.85 6.67 -0.29
CA GLY A 124 17.03 7.23 0.37
C GLY A 124 16.71 8.28 1.43
N SER A 125 15.76 9.18 1.16
CA SER A 125 15.36 10.20 2.15
C SER A 125 14.64 9.62 3.35
N ARG A 126 13.92 8.52 3.18
CA ARG A 126 13.27 7.79 4.27
C ARG A 126 14.31 7.06 5.11
N GLN A 127 15.28 6.44 4.48
CA GLN A 127 16.38 5.78 5.17
C GLN A 127 17.23 6.78 5.95
N ASP A 128 17.51 7.95 5.39
CA ASP A 128 18.21 9.03 6.10
C ASP A 128 17.44 9.47 7.36
N ALA A 129 16.11 9.53 7.28
CA ALA A 129 15.27 9.84 8.44
C ALA A 129 15.32 8.73 9.51
N TYR A 130 15.32 7.46 9.10
CA TYR A 130 15.48 6.34 10.03
C TYR A 130 16.86 6.35 10.69
N ASP A 131 17.93 6.57 9.94
CA ASP A 131 19.29 6.65 10.48
C ASP A 131 19.45 7.81 11.48
N LEU A 132 18.81 8.94 11.22
CA LEU A 132 18.74 10.05 12.17
C LEU A 132 17.98 9.64 13.44
N PHE A 133 16.82 8.98 13.30
CA PHE A 133 15.97 8.60 14.43
C PHE A 133 16.62 7.55 15.33
N VAL A 134 17.26 6.54 14.76
CA VAL A 134 17.95 5.47 15.52
C VAL A 134 19.35 5.87 16.01
N GLY A 135 19.83 7.09 15.66
CA GLY A 135 21.12 7.59 16.08
C GLY A 135 22.33 7.07 15.31
N ASN A 136 22.12 6.37 14.21
CA ASN A 136 23.18 5.95 13.28
C ASN A 136 23.84 7.15 12.60
N TYR A 137 23.10 8.24 12.52
CA TYR A 137 23.53 9.51 11.94
C TYR A 137 23.49 10.62 12.98
N ARG A 138 24.60 11.33 13.16
CA ARG A 138 24.72 12.48 14.08
C ARG A 138 24.97 13.77 13.31
N PRO A 139 24.07 14.77 13.37
CA PRO A 139 24.21 16.03 12.62
C PRO A 139 25.48 16.83 12.93
N SER A 140 26.12 16.59 14.09
CA SER A 140 27.36 17.25 14.47
C SER A 140 28.58 16.80 13.66
N GLU A 141 28.51 15.67 12.97
CA GLU A 141 29.58 15.16 12.11
C GLU A 141 29.40 15.71 10.68
N ARG A 142 30.01 16.86 10.41
CA ARG A 142 29.88 17.58 9.11
C ARG A 142 30.12 16.72 7.86
N LYS A 143 30.92 15.67 7.96
CA LYS A 143 31.19 14.75 6.84
C LYS A 143 29.99 13.84 6.51
N ALA A 144 29.14 13.56 7.49
CA ALA A 144 27.97 12.69 7.31
C ALA A 144 26.80 13.41 6.63
N VAL A 145 26.69 14.75 6.73
CA VAL A 145 25.59 15.53 6.16
C VAL A 145 25.45 15.39 4.65
N TYR A 146 26.55 15.12 3.95
CA TYR A 146 26.59 15.05 2.48
C TYR A 146 26.76 13.61 1.92
N ALA A 147 26.97 12.63 2.78
CA ALA A 147 27.19 11.24 2.38
C ALA A 147 25.94 10.39 2.70
N THR A 148 24.92 10.44 1.83
CA THR A 148 23.84 9.48 1.95
C THR A 148 24.34 8.11 1.48
N PRO A 149 24.17 7.04 2.27
CA PRO A 149 24.59 5.70 1.87
C PRO A 149 23.87 5.19 0.60
N PHE A 150 22.77 5.82 0.23
CA PHE A 150 21.89 5.45 -0.89
C PHE A 150 22.04 6.35 -2.12
N LYS A 151 23.11 7.12 -2.23
CA LYS A 151 23.36 7.90 -3.45
C LYS A 151 23.53 6.95 -4.63
N MET A 152 22.43 6.69 -5.34
CA MET A 152 22.50 5.91 -6.58
C MET A 152 23.39 6.61 -7.58
N SER A 153 24.38 5.89 -8.15
CA SER A 153 25.20 6.40 -9.24
C SER A 153 24.32 6.81 -10.43
N GLY A 154 24.66 7.90 -11.08
CA GLY A 154 23.92 8.42 -12.24
C GLY A 154 23.55 7.36 -13.29
N PRO A 155 24.46 6.43 -13.66
CA PRO A 155 24.16 5.35 -14.60
C PRO A 155 23.00 4.41 -14.19
N ARG A 156 22.89 4.07 -12.89
CA ARG A 156 21.80 3.22 -12.41
C ARG A 156 20.44 3.90 -12.46
N LYS A 157 20.37 5.20 -12.10
CA LYS A 157 19.14 5.99 -12.24
C LYS A 157 18.68 6.04 -13.69
N LEU A 158 19.63 6.24 -14.61
CA LEU A 158 19.38 6.27 -16.04
C LEU A 158 18.83 4.94 -16.55
N LEU A 159 19.45 3.81 -16.18
CA LEU A 159 18.99 2.46 -16.57
C LEU A 159 17.56 2.16 -16.07
N ILE A 160 17.25 2.50 -14.83
CA ILE A 160 15.92 2.29 -14.28
C ILE A 160 14.89 3.20 -14.96
N ALA A 161 15.21 4.49 -15.15
CA ALA A 161 14.31 5.42 -15.83
C ALA A 161 14.04 4.99 -17.28
N SER A 162 15.07 4.58 -18.02
CA SER A 162 14.93 4.12 -19.41
C SER A 162 14.13 2.81 -19.51
N SER A 163 14.31 1.88 -18.57
CA SER A 163 13.54 0.62 -18.57
C SER A 163 12.06 0.84 -18.28
N VAL A 164 11.72 1.73 -17.34
CA VAL A 164 10.31 2.09 -17.03
C VAL A 164 9.65 2.80 -18.20
N LEU A 165 10.34 3.77 -18.80
CA LEU A 165 9.83 4.50 -19.97
C LEU A 165 9.69 3.57 -21.19
N GLY A 166 10.63 2.66 -21.39
CA GLY A 166 10.55 1.64 -22.43
C GLY A 166 9.36 0.68 -22.25
N ALA A 167 9.15 0.18 -21.02
CA ALA A 167 8.01 -0.68 -20.72
C ALA A 167 6.66 0.05 -20.89
N ALA A 168 6.57 1.30 -20.43
CA ALA A 168 5.38 2.13 -20.64
C ALA A 168 5.14 2.39 -22.13
N GLY A 169 6.18 2.65 -22.91
CA GLY A 169 6.12 2.81 -24.35
C GLY A 169 5.59 1.58 -25.07
N VAL A 170 6.08 0.38 -24.70
CA VAL A 170 5.60 -0.90 -25.26
C VAL A 170 4.15 -1.15 -24.87
N ALA A 171 3.76 -0.87 -23.63
CA ALA A 171 2.38 -1.03 -23.17
C ALA A 171 1.43 -0.08 -23.93
N CYS A 172 1.81 1.18 -24.11
CA CYS A 172 1.04 2.13 -24.93
C CYS A 172 0.95 1.69 -26.38
N TYR A 173 2.06 1.23 -26.96
CA TYR A 173 2.08 0.71 -28.33
C TYR A 173 1.06 -0.43 -28.50
N ASN A 174 1.10 -1.43 -27.63
CA ASN A 174 0.18 -2.57 -27.69
C ASN A 174 -1.29 -2.20 -27.41
N ALA A 175 -1.55 -1.14 -26.62
CA ALA A 175 -2.90 -0.67 -26.33
C ALA A 175 -3.53 0.15 -27.47
N PHE A 176 -2.73 0.89 -28.24
CA PHE A 176 -3.24 1.86 -29.22
C PHE A 176 -3.01 1.45 -30.67
N VAL A 177 -2.13 0.48 -30.94
CA VAL A 177 -1.86 0.03 -32.31
C VAL A 177 -2.57 -1.30 -32.57
N PRO A 178 -3.61 -1.34 -33.41
CA PRO A 178 -4.29 -2.59 -33.74
C PRO A 178 -3.34 -3.50 -34.51
N ALA A 179 -3.53 -4.83 -34.38
CA ALA A 179 -2.66 -5.85 -34.98
C ALA A 179 -2.54 -5.76 -36.53
N HIS A 180 -3.42 -5.01 -37.17
CA HIS A 180 -3.45 -4.79 -38.63
C HIS A 180 -3.04 -3.38 -39.04
N ALA A 181 -2.37 -2.62 -38.15
CA ALA A 181 -1.92 -1.26 -38.47
C ALA A 181 -0.89 -1.25 -39.59
N SER A 182 -0.97 -0.28 -40.52
CA SER A 182 -0.01 -0.13 -41.56
C SER A 182 1.37 0.26 -41.01
N ALA A 183 2.46 -0.08 -41.76
CA ALA A 183 3.82 0.24 -41.36
C ALA A 183 4.02 1.73 -41.04
N LEU A 184 3.33 2.64 -41.77
CA LEU A 184 3.36 4.08 -41.51
C LEU A 184 2.76 4.47 -40.16
N GLN A 185 1.64 3.85 -39.76
CA GLN A 185 1.03 4.07 -38.45
C GLN A 185 1.91 3.55 -37.32
N GLN A 186 2.56 2.42 -37.50
CA GLN A 186 3.52 1.87 -36.54
C GLN A 186 4.71 2.81 -36.34
N VAL A 187 5.29 3.34 -37.43
CA VAL A 187 6.39 4.30 -37.36
C VAL A 187 5.96 5.60 -36.67
N ALA A 188 4.76 6.11 -36.94
CA ALA A 188 4.26 7.33 -36.29
C ALA A 188 4.10 7.17 -34.77
N VAL A 189 3.57 6.03 -34.32
CA VAL A 189 3.42 5.74 -32.86
C VAL A 189 4.78 5.54 -32.20
N VAL A 190 5.70 4.81 -32.82
CA VAL A 190 7.06 4.62 -32.29
C VAL A 190 7.79 5.96 -32.17
N SER A 191 7.65 6.85 -33.18
CA SER A 191 8.27 8.18 -33.14
C SER A 191 7.67 9.08 -32.05
N ALA A 192 6.34 9.05 -31.85
CA ALA A 192 5.65 9.81 -30.80
C ALA A 192 6.06 9.32 -29.41
N VAL A 193 6.13 8.01 -29.18
CA VAL A 193 6.59 7.39 -27.94
C VAL A 193 8.06 7.69 -27.68
N GLY A 194 8.92 7.60 -28.70
CA GLY A 194 10.32 7.95 -28.61
C GLY A 194 10.55 9.42 -28.25
N GLY A 195 9.76 10.31 -28.83
CA GLY A 195 9.78 11.75 -28.50
C GLY A 195 9.37 12.02 -27.06
N ALA A 196 8.29 11.39 -26.57
CA ALA A 196 7.83 11.51 -25.19
C ALA A 196 8.87 10.97 -24.17
N VAL A 197 9.52 9.84 -24.49
CA VAL A 197 10.62 9.28 -23.71
C VAL A 197 11.80 10.24 -23.62
N PHE A 198 12.18 10.87 -24.76
CA PHE A 198 13.28 11.83 -24.79
C PHE A 198 13.00 13.11 -24.01
N VAL A 199 11.77 13.64 -24.08
CA VAL A 199 11.35 14.82 -23.30
C VAL A 199 11.30 14.48 -21.81
N GLY A 200 10.74 13.35 -21.44
CA GLY A 200 10.72 12.85 -20.04
C GLY A 200 12.14 12.68 -19.48
N TYR A 201 13.05 12.13 -20.26
CA TYR A 201 14.47 12.03 -19.92
C TYR A 201 15.10 13.40 -19.63
N ARG A 202 14.85 14.40 -20.48
CA ARG A 202 15.37 15.77 -20.28
C ARG A 202 14.82 16.45 -19.02
N LEU A 203 13.57 16.17 -18.64
CA LEU A 203 12.94 16.70 -17.43
C LEU A 203 13.46 16.05 -16.13
N ILE A 204 13.80 14.76 -16.19
CA ILE A 204 14.34 14.02 -15.03
C ILE A 204 15.81 14.34 -14.77
N MET A 205 16.55 14.75 -15.80
CA MET A 205 17.99 15.04 -15.71
C MET A 205 18.31 16.51 -15.42
N ARG A 206 17.31 17.37 -15.26
CA ARG A 206 17.41 18.70 -14.67
C ARG A 206 17.14 18.66 -13.16
#